data_6cdb80ddd9136183713ffcaedf8e9153
#
_entry.id   6cdb80ddd9136183713ffcaedf8e9153
#
_cell.length_a   1.000
_cell.length_b   1.000
_cell.length_c   1.000
_cell.angle_alpha   90.00
_cell.angle_beta   90.00
_cell.angle_gamma   90.00
#
_symmetry.space_group_name_H-M   'P 1'
#
loop_
_entity.id
_entity.type
_entity.pdbx_description
1 polymer ?
#
loop_
_entity_poly.entity_id
_entity_poly.type
_entity_poly.pdbx_seq_one_letter_code
_entity_poly.pdbx_strand_id
1 'polypeptide(L)'
;ANTLVQLPSDPNVLADRQQISAGLEVHAQNVSGTLERDRAAWLELFSRFLPVGFYYKAFFKPKGIWEKWAPLVRKKTGLGVLDQQFEPQYYDKQYRFYDVVVVGGGPAGMEAALQAARSGAEVLLVDENPTLGGSLNYARFDAEGESGKALRDTLAGEIAALVNVEVMTDAICNGWFADNWLPIIQGKRLHKVRAKETIMCVGALEQQAVFRNNDLPGIMLSSAAQRLIHLYGVRPGTTAVVLAGNNDGYGTALDLIDAGVNVKAVVELRQQPQYDEVARAVIDKGIPIETGSAVYEALAAPGKNHLGSVE
;
A
#
# COMPACT_ATOMS: atom_id res chain seq x y z
N ALA A 1 4.63 -3.93 -2.95
CA ALA A 1 6.05 -4.17 -2.70
C ALA A 1 6.84 -2.95 -3.16
N ASN A 2 7.50 -2.28 -2.24
CA ASN A 2 8.27 -1.07 -2.54
C ASN A 2 9.65 -1.47 -3.08
N THR A 3 9.76 -1.71 -4.38
CA THR A 3 11.04 -1.91 -5.03
C THR A 3 11.62 -0.56 -5.42
N LEU A 4 12.88 -0.31 -5.05
CA LEU A 4 13.62 0.86 -5.51
C LEU A 4 14.11 0.64 -6.93
N VAL A 5 13.89 1.65 -7.76
CA VAL A 5 14.38 1.72 -9.14
C VAL A 5 15.19 2.98 -9.34
N GLN A 6 16.02 2.98 -10.36
CA GLN A 6 16.82 4.12 -10.76
C GLN A 6 16.21 4.77 -11.99
N LEU A 7 15.99 6.06 -11.91
CA LEU A 7 15.69 6.93 -13.04
C LEU A 7 16.95 7.72 -13.42
N PRO A 8 17.04 8.26 -14.65
CA PRO A 8 18.13 9.17 -15.03
C PRO A 8 18.24 10.41 -14.14
N SER A 9 17.10 10.88 -13.60
CA SER A 9 17.00 12.08 -12.76
C SER A 9 17.06 11.80 -11.25
N ASP A 10 16.87 10.55 -10.82
CA ASP A 10 16.81 10.19 -9.40
C ASP A 10 17.27 8.73 -9.21
N PRO A 11 18.27 8.50 -8.35
CA PRO A 11 18.86 7.16 -8.20
C PRO A 11 18.01 6.19 -7.37
N ASN A 12 17.01 6.63 -6.62
CA ASN A 12 16.27 5.78 -5.67
C ASN A 12 14.80 6.15 -5.59
N VAL A 13 14.04 5.77 -6.60
CA VAL A 13 12.60 6.03 -6.65
C VAL A 13 11.83 4.75 -6.30
N LEU A 14 10.73 4.90 -5.57
CA LEU A 14 9.79 3.81 -5.33
C LEU A 14 9.02 3.52 -6.62
N ALA A 15 9.14 2.30 -7.13
CA ALA A 15 8.54 1.90 -8.41
C ALA A 15 7.02 2.06 -8.44
N ASP A 16 6.36 1.82 -7.30
CA ASP A 16 4.90 1.92 -7.15
C ASP A 16 4.39 3.38 -7.04
N ARG A 17 5.29 4.35 -6.86
CA ARG A 17 4.95 5.78 -6.82
C ARG A 17 5.36 6.53 -8.07
N GLN A 18 6.03 5.86 -9.02
CA GLN A 18 6.46 6.49 -10.24
C GLN A 18 5.34 6.48 -11.29
N GLN A 19 4.86 7.65 -11.64
CA GLN A 19 3.91 7.80 -12.74
C GLN A 19 4.56 7.42 -14.06
N ILE A 20 3.90 6.55 -14.82
CA ILE A 20 4.38 6.10 -16.14
C ILE A 20 4.15 7.21 -17.17
N SER A 21 5.19 7.52 -17.95
CA SER A 21 5.12 8.45 -19.06
C SER A 21 5.83 7.88 -20.30
N ALA A 22 5.48 8.40 -21.46
CA ALA A 22 6.14 7.98 -22.70
C ALA A 22 7.64 8.34 -22.67
N GLY A 23 8.48 7.36 -22.99
CA GLY A 23 9.94 7.53 -22.98
C GLY A 23 10.59 7.42 -21.59
N LEU A 24 9.85 7.03 -20.55
CA LEU A 24 10.42 6.82 -19.22
C LEU A 24 11.38 5.63 -19.23
N GLU A 25 12.65 5.89 -18.90
CA GLU A 25 13.67 4.87 -18.70
C GLU A 25 13.79 4.51 -17.22
N VAL A 26 13.67 3.22 -16.91
CA VAL A 26 13.72 2.72 -15.54
C VAL A 26 14.73 1.57 -15.46
N HIS A 27 15.68 1.66 -14.55
CA HIS A 27 16.67 0.63 -14.29
C HIS A 27 16.42 -0.06 -12.95
N ALA A 28 16.46 -1.41 -12.98
CA ALA A 28 16.38 -2.19 -11.74
C ALA A 28 17.70 -2.11 -10.96
N GLN A 29 17.61 -1.94 -9.64
CA GLN A 29 18.79 -1.87 -8.77
C GLN A 29 19.19 -3.22 -8.18
N ASN A 30 18.27 -4.19 -8.13
CA ASN A 30 18.46 -5.46 -7.43
C ASN A 30 18.78 -6.64 -8.36
N VAL A 31 19.04 -6.38 -9.63
CA VAL A 31 19.29 -7.39 -10.63
C VAL A 31 20.78 -7.44 -10.97
N SER A 32 21.33 -8.65 -11.07
CA SER A 32 22.72 -8.90 -11.46
C SER A 32 22.72 -9.53 -12.85
N GLY A 33 22.71 -8.72 -13.89
CA GLY A 33 22.59 -9.15 -15.29
C GLY A 33 21.41 -8.46 -15.97
N THR A 34 20.46 -9.21 -16.49
CA THR A 34 19.21 -8.68 -17.08
C THR A 34 18.01 -9.09 -16.24
N LEU A 35 16.84 -8.44 -16.48
CA LEU A 35 15.60 -8.81 -15.80
C LEU A 35 15.17 -10.25 -16.10
N GLU A 36 15.45 -10.75 -17.32
CA GLU A 36 15.14 -12.13 -17.73
C GLU A 36 16.15 -13.14 -17.17
N ARG A 37 17.36 -12.69 -16.83
CA ARG A 37 18.46 -13.53 -16.33
C ARG A 37 19.21 -12.88 -15.20
N ASP A 38 18.64 -12.96 -14.01
CA ASP A 38 19.32 -12.52 -12.80
C ASP A 38 20.38 -13.56 -12.39
N ARG A 39 21.65 -13.19 -12.54
CA ARG A 39 22.78 -14.04 -12.11
C ARG A 39 22.84 -14.22 -10.59
N ALA A 40 22.19 -13.35 -9.81
CA ALA A 40 22.14 -13.50 -8.35
C ALA A 40 21.13 -14.56 -7.91
N ALA A 41 20.28 -15.08 -8.80
CA ALA A 41 19.30 -16.13 -8.50
C ALA A 41 19.95 -17.42 -7.97
N TRP A 42 21.25 -17.67 -8.23
CA TRP A 42 21.96 -18.80 -7.64
C TRP A 42 22.00 -18.76 -6.10
N LEU A 43 21.86 -17.57 -5.49
CA LEU A 43 21.78 -17.42 -4.04
C LEU A 43 20.53 -18.11 -3.47
N GLU A 44 19.51 -18.33 -4.28
CA GLU A 44 18.29 -19.05 -3.87
C GLU A 44 18.59 -20.48 -3.43
N LEU A 45 19.62 -21.12 -4.00
CA LEU A 45 20.08 -22.44 -3.57
C LEU A 45 20.54 -22.47 -2.09
N PHE A 46 20.91 -21.32 -1.54
CA PHE A 46 21.34 -21.15 -0.17
C PHE A 46 20.27 -20.55 0.73
N SER A 47 19.05 -20.36 0.25
CA SER A 47 17.94 -19.74 0.99
C SER A 47 17.70 -20.36 2.36
N ARG A 48 17.85 -21.69 2.48
CA ARG A 48 17.75 -22.41 3.76
C ARG A 48 18.75 -21.92 4.83
N PHE A 49 19.90 -21.41 4.41
CA PHE A 49 20.96 -20.89 5.28
C PHE A 49 20.90 -19.36 5.45
N LEU A 50 19.99 -18.71 4.74
CA LEU A 50 19.83 -17.26 4.71
C LEU A 50 18.42 -16.82 5.19
N PRO A 51 17.91 -17.36 6.33
CA PRO A 51 16.63 -16.90 6.85
C PRO A 51 16.71 -15.43 7.25
N VAL A 52 15.57 -14.77 7.41
CA VAL A 52 15.50 -13.40 7.91
C VAL A 52 16.33 -13.26 9.20
N GLY A 53 17.22 -12.27 9.23
CA GLY A 53 18.13 -12.06 10.37
C GLY A 53 19.33 -13.01 10.44
N PHE A 54 19.61 -13.79 9.39
CA PHE A 54 20.80 -14.68 9.34
C PHE A 54 22.11 -13.95 9.70
N TYR A 55 22.22 -12.69 9.34
CA TYR A 55 23.40 -11.86 9.58
C TYR A 55 23.66 -11.57 11.08
N TYR A 56 22.64 -11.61 11.94
CA TYR A 56 22.82 -11.50 13.38
C TYR A 56 23.55 -12.70 13.96
N LYS A 57 23.43 -13.87 13.34
CA LYS A 57 24.02 -15.12 13.81
C LYS A 57 25.33 -15.47 13.08
N ALA A 58 25.50 -15.02 11.83
CA ALA A 58 26.59 -15.48 10.97
C ALA A 58 27.84 -14.59 11.00
N PHE A 59 27.71 -13.28 11.28
CA PHE A 59 28.83 -12.31 11.08
C PHE A 59 29.24 -11.56 12.34
N PHE A 60 29.04 -12.14 13.50
CA PHE A 60 29.45 -11.49 14.76
C PHE A 60 30.86 -11.88 15.25
N LYS A 61 31.47 -12.94 14.71
CA LYS A 61 32.84 -13.39 15.04
C LYS A 61 33.61 -13.69 13.75
N PRO A 62 34.92 -13.39 13.74
CA PRO A 62 35.69 -12.59 14.73
C PRO A 62 35.24 -11.12 14.74
N LYS A 63 35.60 -10.39 15.84
CA LYS A 63 35.29 -8.96 15.97
C LYS A 63 35.82 -8.18 14.75
N GLY A 64 34.96 -7.29 14.18
CA GLY A 64 35.31 -6.49 13.01
C GLY A 64 35.02 -7.16 11.65
N ILE A 65 34.48 -8.40 11.63
CA ILE A 65 34.14 -9.05 10.36
C ILE A 65 32.90 -8.42 9.72
N TRP A 66 32.01 -7.87 10.54
CA TRP A 66 30.80 -7.23 10.07
C TRP A 66 31.09 -6.03 9.16
N GLU A 67 32.06 -5.21 9.50
CA GLU A 67 32.44 -4.05 8.67
C GLU A 67 32.83 -4.43 7.24
N LYS A 68 33.35 -5.65 7.05
CA LYS A 68 33.72 -6.19 5.71
C LYS A 68 32.52 -6.75 4.98
N TRP A 69 31.57 -7.36 5.71
CA TRP A 69 30.39 -7.98 5.10
C TRP A 69 29.22 -7.02 4.90
N ALA A 70 29.06 -6.01 5.74
CA ALA A 70 27.96 -5.05 5.67
C ALA A 70 27.81 -4.39 4.27
N PRO A 71 28.88 -3.93 3.59
CA PRO A 71 28.76 -3.36 2.25
C PRO A 71 28.27 -4.38 1.21
N LEU A 72 28.71 -5.64 1.32
CA LEU A 72 28.29 -6.71 0.41
C LEU A 72 26.81 -7.07 0.62
N VAL A 73 26.40 -7.25 1.86
CA VAL A 73 25.01 -7.53 2.23
C VAL A 73 24.12 -6.37 1.77
N ARG A 74 24.51 -5.12 2.10
CA ARG A 74 23.78 -3.92 1.68
C ARG A 74 23.59 -3.86 0.16
N LYS A 75 24.62 -4.17 -0.62
CA LYS A 75 24.55 -4.19 -2.09
C LYS A 75 23.52 -5.22 -2.63
N LYS A 76 23.28 -6.32 -1.86
CA LYS A 76 22.38 -7.40 -2.26
C LYS A 76 20.95 -7.27 -1.71
N THR A 77 20.72 -6.43 -0.72
CA THR A 77 19.41 -6.28 -0.07
C THR A 77 18.49 -5.25 -0.73
N GLY A 78 18.92 -4.59 -1.80
CA GLY A 78 18.09 -3.64 -2.53
C GLY A 78 17.73 -2.37 -1.75
N LEU A 79 18.58 -1.97 -0.83
CA LEU A 79 18.42 -0.74 -0.03
C LEU A 79 18.77 0.55 -0.81
N GLY A 80 18.87 0.46 -2.12
CA GLY A 80 19.24 1.56 -2.98
C GLY A 80 20.75 1.77 -3.11
N VAL A 81 21.12 2.66 -4.02
CA VAL A 81 22.51 3.04 -4.31
C VAL A 81 22.73 4.46 -3.85
N LEU A 82 23.76 4.69 -3.02
CA LEU A 82 24.15 6.03 -2.62
C LEU A 82 24.94 6.67 -3.77
N ASP A 83 24.39 7.72 -4.35
CA ASP A 83 25.08 8.58 -5.30
C ASP A 83 25.67 9.79 -4.54
N GLN A 84 27.00 9.83 -4.39
CA GLN A 84 27.70 10.91 -3.71
C GLN A 84 27.79 12.19 -4.56
N GLN A 85 27.51 12.09 -5.86
CA GLN A 85 27.56 13.21 -6.79
C GLN A 85 26.15 13.79 -7.05
N PHE A 86 25.12 13.17 -6.47
CA PHE A 86 23.75 13.66 -6.60
C PHE A 86 23.62 15.05 -5.95
N GLU A 87 23.33 16.04 -6.74
CA GLU A 87 23.04 17.38 -6.25
C GLU A 87 21.60 17.43 -5.73
N PRO A 88 21.40 17.83 -4.45
CA PRO A 88 20.06 17.98 -3.90
C PRO A 88 19.25 18.98 -4.71
N GLN A 89 18.04 18.60 -5.10
CA GLN A 89 17.14 19.48 -5.80
C GLN A 89 16.71 20.64 -4.90
N TYR A 90 16.56 21.82 -5.47
CA TYR A 90 15.98 22.95 -4.75
C TYR A 90 14.46 22.77 -4.63
N TYR A 91 13.96 22.84 -3.39
CA TYR A 91 12.53 22.84 -3.09
C TYR A 91 12.07 24.27 -2.82
N ASP A 92 11.18 24.77 -3.67
CA ASP A 92 10.50 26.04 -3.47
C ASP A 92 9.63 26.01 -2.20
N LYS A 93 9.41 27.16 -1.58
CA LYS A 93 8.65 27.29 -0.34
C LYS A 93 7.52 28.29 -0.52
N GLN A 94 6.30 27.90 -0.17
CA GLN A 94 5.12 28.75 -0.22
C GLN A 94 4.40 28.76 1.11
N TYR A 95 3.98 29.92 1.60
CA TYR A 95 3.12 30.07 2.77
C TYR A 95 1.66 30.10 2.33
N ARG A 96 0.80 29.36 3.03
CA ARG A 96 -0.62 29.28 2.76
C ARG A 96 -1.43 29.27 4.06
N PHE A 97 -2.63 29.86 3.99
CA PHE A 97 -3.51 30.00 5.14
C PHE A 97 -4.92 29.58 4.74
N TYR A 98 -5.58 28.78 5.60
CA TYR A 98 -6.95 28.31 5.39
C TYR A 98 -7.72 28.35 6.72
N ASP A 99 -9.05 28.37 6.61
CA ASP A 99 -9.89 28.19 7.81
C ASP A 99 -9.80 26.74 8.28
N VAL A 100 -9.93 25.79 7.35
CA VAL A 100 -9.87 24.35 7.65
C VAL A 100 -8.91 23.66 6.71
N VAL A 101 -8.06 22.79 7.27
CA VAL A 101 -7.27 21.83 6.48
C VAL A 101 -7.75 20.41 6.82
N VAL A 102 -8.12 19.66 5.78
CA VAL A 102 -8.50 18.26 5.88
C VAL A 102 -7.37 17.40 5.31
N VAL A 103 -6.80 16.53 6.11
CA VAL A 103 -5.73 15.61 5.71
C VAL A 103 -6.28 14.21 5.49
N GLY A 104 -6.23 13.76 4.24
CA GLY A 104 -6.78 12.51 3.75
C GLY A 104 -8.04 12.72 2.92
N GLY A 105 -7.98 12.39 1.64
CA GLY A 105 -9.05 12.54 0.65
C GLY A 105 -9.90 11.27 0.46
N GLY A 106 -9.99 10.42 1.48
CA GLY A 106 -10.92 9.31 1.53
C GLY A 106 -12.37 9.78 1.79
N PRO A 107 -13.35 8.86 1.93
CA PRO A 107 -14.76 9.22 2.09
C PRO A 107 -15.01 10.17 3.26
N ALA A 108 -14.38 9.91 4.41
CA ALA A 108 -14.50 10.77 5.58
C ALA A 108 -13.93 12.17 5.35
N GLY A 109 -12.78 12.28 4.66
CA GLY A 109 -12.17 13.58 4.38
C GLY A 109 -12.92 14.37 3.33
N MET A 110 -13.41 13.71 2.30
CA MET A 110 -14.24 14.35 1.26
C MET A 110 -15.52 14.93 1.90
N GLU A 111 -16.21 14.17 2.73
CA GLU A 111 -17.42 14.63 3.43
C GLU A 111 -17.09 15.77 4.41
N ALA A 112 -15.99 15.65 5.19
CA ALA A 112 -15.57 16.70 6.09
C ALA A 112 -15.27 18.02 5.35
N ALA A 113 -14.58 17.94 4.20
CA ALA A 113 -14.31 19.10 3.37
C ALA A 113 -15.58 19.75 2.84
N LEU A 114 -16.55 18.94 2.37
CA LEU A 114 -17.86 19.41 1.91
C LEU A 114 -18.61 20.15 3.03
N GLN A 115 -18.69 19.58 4.23
CA GLN A 115 -19.41 20.20 5.35
C GLN A 115 -18.75 21.49 5.82
N ALA A 116 -17.40 21.51 5.90
CA ALA A 116 -16.66 22.72 6.25
C ALA A 116 -16.89 23.82 5.20
N ALA A 117 -16.80 23.51 3.92
CA ALA A 117 -16.99 24.47 2.85
C ALA A 117 -18.42 25.00 2.78
N ARG A 118 -19.42 24.15 2.98
CA ARG A 118 -20.84 24.54 3.05
C ARG A 118 -21.13 25.47 4.22
N SER A 119 -20.34 25.43 5.29
CA SER A 119 -20.43 26.39 6.39
C SER A 119 -19.74 27.75 6.10
N GLY A 120 -19.16 27.92 4.91
CA GLY A 120 -18.50 29.13 4.46
C GLY A 120 -16.99 29.19 4.74
N ALA A 121 -16.37 28.10 5.19
CA ALA A 121 -14.93 28.06 5.44
C ALA A 121 -14.13 27.94 4.13
N GLU A 122 -12.94 28.56 4.09
CA GLU A 122 -11.91 28.28 3.09
C GLU A 122 -11.19 26.99 3.44
N VAL A 123 -11.31 25.96 2.59
CA VAL A 123 -10.88 24.58 2.88
C VAL A 123 -9.74 24.15 1.96
N LEU A 124 -8.71 23.54 2.56
CA LEU A 124 -7.72 22.75 1.83
C LEU A 124 -7.94 21.26 2.12
N LEU A 125 -8.19 20.47 1.08
CA LEU A 125 -8.22 19.01 1.14
C LEU A 125 -6.94 18.44 0.56
N VAL A 126 -6.19 17.67 1.36
CA VAL A 126 -4.87 17.11 0.99
C VAL A 126 -4.93 15.60 0.97
N ASP A 127 -4.42 14.98 -0.12
CA ASP A 127 -4.25 13.53 -0.21
C ASP A 127 -2.90 13.16 -0.83
N GLU A 128 -2.27 12.10 -0.33
CA GLU A 128 -1.00 11.59 -0.85
C GLU A 128 -1.15 10.85 -2.19
N ASN A 129 -2.35 10.38 -2.52
CA ASN A 129 -2.64 9.69 -3.77
C ASN A 129 -2.97 10.69 -4.89
N PRO A 130 -2.84 10.28 -6.17
CA PRO A 130 -3.15 11.14 -7.31
C PRO A 130 -4.65 11.42 -7.48
N THR A 131 -5.51 10.63 -6.84
CA THR A 131 -6.96 10.75 -6.94
C THR A 131 -7.61 10.68 -5.57
N LEU A 132 -8.68 11.47 -5.37
CA LEU A 132 -9.51 11.36 -4.18
C LEU A 132 -10.25 10.02 -4.14
N GLY A 133 -10.78 9.68 -2.98
CA GLY A 133 -11.59 8.48 -2.76
C GLY A 133 -11.03 7.51 -1.73
N GLY A 134 -9.71 7.47 -1.53
CA GLY A 134 -9.08 6.57 -0.55
C GLY A 134 -9.50 5.11 -0.78
N SER A 135 -10.12 4.47 0.23
CA SER A 135 -10.61 3.09 0.13
C SER A 135 -11.72 2.89 -0.90
N LEU A 136 -12.49 3.92 -1.28
CA LEU A 136 -13.51 3.84 -2.32
C LEU A 136 -12.92 3.47 -3.70
N ASN A 137 -11.62 3.63 -3.89
CA ASN A 137 -10.94 3.31 -5.14
C ASN A 137 -10.65 1.82 -5.31
N TYR A 138 -10.67 1.02 -4.22
CA TYR A 138 -10.25 -0.38 -4.28
C TYR A 138 -11.03 -1.33 -3.37
N ALA A 139 -11.62 -0.87 -2.27
CA ALA A 139 -12.37 -1.74 -1.37
C ALA A 139 -13.80 -2.00 -1.91
N ARG A 140 -14.34 -3.17 -1.59
CA ARG A 140 -15.67 -3.60 -2.00
C ARG A 140 -16.64 -3.41 -0.87
N PHE A 141 -17.73 -2.67 -1.13
CA PHE A 141 -18.74 -2.30 -0.12
C PHE A 141 -20.12 -2.93 -0.37
N ASP A 142 -20.32 -3.54 -1.54
CA ASP A 142 -21.54 -4.24 -1.94
C ASP A 142 -21.23 -5.51 -2.74
N ALA A 143 -22.24 -6.32 -3.03
CA ALA A 143 -22.06 -7.55 -3.77
C ALA A 143 -21.61 -7.32 -5.23
N GLU A 144 -22.01 -6.23 -5.86
CA GLU A 144 -21.68 -5.86 -7.24
C GLU A 144 -20.32 -5.17 -7.37
N GLY A 145 -19.83 -4.49 -6.30
CA GLY A 145 -18.55 -3.77 -6.28
C GLY A 145 -18.59 -2.38 -6.91
N GLU A 146 -19.78 -1.76 -7.02
CA GLU A 146 -19.97 -0.49 -7.71
C GLU A 146 -20.26 0.70 -6.78
N SER A 147 -20.79 0.48 -5.56
CA SER A 147 -21.22 1.56 -4.67
C SER A 147 -20.06 2.46 -4.24
N GLY A 148 -18.87 1.92 -4.04
CA GLY A 148 -17.67 2.69 -3.69
C GLY A 148 -17.33 3.73 -4.76
N LYS A 149 -17.29 3.33 -6.02
CA LYS A 149 -17.02 4.23 -7.16
C LYS A 149 -18.10 5.30 -7.30
N ALA A 150 -19.38 4.89 -7.21
CA ALA A 150 -20.51 5.81 -7.31
C ALA A 150 -20.47 6.88 -6.20
N LEU A 151 -20.18 6.49 -4.96
CA LEU A 151 -20.04 7.44 -3.85
C LEU A 151 -18.85 8.37 -4.07
N ARG A 152 -17.69 7.84 -4.47
CA ARG A 152 -16.51 8.64 -4.78
C ARG A 152 -16.80 9.71 -5.82
N ASP A 153 -17.42 9.32 -6.94
CA ASP A 153 -17.69 10.22 -8.05
C ASP A 153 -18.69 11.30 -7.67
N THR A 154 -19.69 10.96 -6.85
CA THR A 154 -20.63 11.92 -6.27
C THR A 154 -19.92 12.94 -5.40
N LEU A 155 -19.14 12.50 -4.41
CA LEU A 155 -18.43 13.40 -3.50
C LEU A 155 -17.40 14.27 -4.24
N ALA A 156 -16.66 13.69 -5.18
CA ALA A 156 -15.68 14.44 -5.98
C ALA A 156 -16.35 15.51 -6.84
N GLY A 157 -17.50 15.19 -7.45
CA GLY A 157 -18.30 16.14 -8.22
C GLY A 157 -18.82 17.29 -7.36
N GLU A 158 -19.30 17.00 -6.16
CA GLU A 158 -19.78 18.03 -5.23
C GLU A 158 -18.62 18.95 -4.76
N ILE A 159 -17.45 18.37 -4.45
CA ILE A 159 -16.24 19.14 -4.09
C ILE A 159 -15.83 20.07 -5.24
N ALA A 160 -15.79 19.54 -6.45
CA ALA A 160 -15.39 20.31 -7.64
C ALA A 160 -16.33 21.49 -7.95
N ALA A 161 -17.58 21.45 -7.48
CA ALA A 161 -18.53 22.53 -7.63
C ALA A 161 -18.35 23.68 -6.62
N LEU A 162 -17.51 23.51 -5.58
CA LEU A 162 -17.30 24.48 -4.51
C LEU A 162 -16.06 25.32 -4.78
N VAL A 163 -16.21 26.63 -4.87
CA VAL A 163 -15.11 27.58 -5.15
C VAL A 163 -14.17 27.79 -3.96
N ASN A 164 -14.64 27.49 -2.75
CA ASN A 164 -13.91 27.65 -1.49
C ASN A 164 -13.26 26.35 -1.01
N VAL A 165 -13.11 25.33 -1.89
CA VAL A 165 -12.33 24.14 -1.62
C VAL A 165 -11.16 24.05 -2.60
N GLU A 166 -9.95 24.07 -2.08
CA GLU A 166 -8.76 23.70 -2.84
C GLU A 166 -8.41 22.23 -2.56
N VAL A 167 -8.14 21.47 -3.63
CA VAL A 167 -7.74 20.06 -3.53
C VAL A 167 -6.28 19.95 -3.94
N MET A 168 -5.47 19.34 -3.08
CA MET A 168 -4.08 18.95 -3.35
C MET A 168 -3.96 17.43 -3.32
N THR A 169 -3.82 16.82 -4.47
CA THR A 169 -3.45 15.40 -4.65
C THR A 169 -1.95 15.26 -4.91
N ASP A 170 -1.39 14.04 -4.85
CA ASP A 170 0.06 13.80 -4.87
C ASP A 170 0.80 14.68 -3.84
N ALA A 171 0.17 14.95 -2.71
CA ALA A 171 0.61 15.91 -1.72
C ALA A 171 0.71 15.25 -0.34
N ILE A 172 1.92 15.20 0.20
CA ILE A 172 2.21 14.53 1.47
C ILE A 172 2.19 15.55 2.59
N CYS A 173 1.24 15.41 3.52
CA CYS A 173 1.29 16.12 4.80
C CYS A 173 2.28 15.41 5.72
N ASN A 174 3.45 16.01 5.94
CA ASN A 174 4.58 15.38 6.64
C ASN A 174 4.52 15.57 8.17
N GLY A 175 3.51 16.22 8.69
CA GLY A 175 3.34 16.42 10.13
C GLY A 175 2.29 17.46 10.49
N TRP A 176 1.96 17.50 11.77
CA TRP A 176 1.07 18.49 12.36
C TRP A 176 1.76 19.04 13.62
N PHE A 177 2.05 20.32 13.63
CA PHE A 177 2.84 20.99 14.64
C PHE A 177 2.02 22.06 15.38
N ALA A 178 2.64 22.72 16.36
CA ALA A 178 2.02 23.82 17.09
C ALA A 178 1.46 24.90 16.16
N ASP A 179 0.40 25.57 16.59
CA ASP A 179 -0.35 26.58 15.83
C ASP A 179 -0.93 26.05 14.52
N ASN A 180 -1.33 24.78 14.48
CA ASN A 180 -1.87 24.12 13.30
C ASN A 180 -0.99 24.34 12.04
N TRP A 181 0.32 24.23 12.24
CA TRP A 181 1.25 24.30 11.16
C TRP A 181 1.47 22.91 10.53
N LEU A 182 1.23 22.82 9.21
CA LEU A 182 1.34 21.59 8.44
C LEU A 182 2.32 21.79 7.28
N PRO A 183 3.48 21.10 7.26
CA PRO A 183 4.35 21.02 6.09
C PRO A 183 3.75 20.04 5.08
N ILE A 184 3.37 20.53 3.92
CA ILE A 184 2.82 19.73 2.82
C ILE A 184 3.78 19.78 1.65
N ILE A 185 4.20 18.62 1.17
CA ILE A 185 5.11 18.48 0.05
C ILE A 185 4.32 18.03 -1.17
N GLN A 186 4.35 18.82 -2.24
CA GLN A 186 3.77 18.48 -3.53
C GLN A 186 4.81 18.72 -4.63
N GLY A 187 5.23 17.67 -5.32
CA GLY A 187 6.28 17.75 -6.31
C GLY A 187 7.58 18.33 -5.72
N LYS A 188 8.03 19.48 -6.23
CA LYS A 188 9.26 20.18 -5.77
C LYS A 188 8.96 21.38 -4.86
N ARG A 189 7.78 21.45 -4.26
CA ARG A 189 7.36 22.56 -3.41
C ARG A 189 7.01 22.11 -2.01
N LEU A 190 7.51 22.84 -1.02
CA LEU A 190 7.10 22.75 0.36
C LEU A 190 6.06 23.85 0.66
N HIS A 191 4.82 23.47 0.82
CA HIS A 191 3.76 24.34 1.30
C HIS A 191 3.81 24.39 2.83
N LYS A 192 4.07 25.58 3.38
CA LYS A 192 3.99 25.87 4.81
C LYS A 192 2.58 26.34 5.13
N VAL A 193 1.71 25.38 5.42
CA VAL A 193 0.30 25.64 5.61
C VAL A 193 0.00 25.92 7.07
N ARG A 194 -0.84 26.92 7.36
CA ARG A 194 -1.46 27.14 8.65
C ARG A 194 -2.96 27.14 8.51
N ALA A 195 -3.63 26.53 9.46
CA ALA A 195 -5.08 26.45 9.50
C ALA A 195 -5.61 26.98 10.84
N LYS A 196 -6.85 27.46 10.87
CA LYS A 196 -7.56 27.69 12.14
C LYS A 196 -7.91 26.34 12.77
N GLU A 197 -8.41 25.42 11.95
CA GLU A 197 -8.77 24.06 12.38
C GLU A 197 -8.15 23.01 11.43
N THR A 198 -7.83 21.83 11.99
CA THR A 198 -7.28 20.71 11.24
C THR A 198 -8.11 19.46 11.50
N ILE A 199 -8.54 18.78 10.42
CA ILE A 199 -9.30 17.53 10.49
C ILE A 199 -8.43 16.42 9.90
N MET A 200 -8.14 15.39 10.72
CA MET A 200 -7.33 14.24 10.31
C MET A 200 -8.23 13.09 9.87
N CYS A 201 -8.21 12.78 8.57
CA CYS A 201 -8.99 11.72 7.92
C CYS A 201 -8.08 10.70 7.21
N VAL A 202 -6.98 10.34 7.85
CA VAL A 202 -5.88 9.54 7.27
C VAL A 202 -6.20 8.05 7.10
N GLY A 203 -7.42 7.62 7.44
CA GLY A 203 -7.88 6.25 7.29
C GLY A 203 -7.29 5.28 8.32
N ALA A 204 -7.23 4.02 7.94
CA ALA A 204 -6.71 2.93 8.77
C ALA A 204 -5.77 2.04 7.97
N LEU A 205 -4.81 1.43 8.65
CA LEU A 205 -3.94 0.41 8.11
C LEU A 205 -4.46 -0.97 8.53
N GLU A 206 -4.49 -1.89 7.57
CA GLU A 206 -4.80 -3.28 7.83
C GLU A 206 -3.71 -3.91 8.70
N GLN A 207 -4.11 -4.55 9.80
CA GLN A 207 -3.18 -5.25 10.69
C GLN A 207 -2.88 -6.64 10.13
N GLN A 208 -1.62 -6.92 9.88
CA GLN A 208 -1.18 -8.23 9.44
C GLN A 208 -1.43 -9.29 10.51
N ALA A 209 -2.02 -10.41 10.12
CA ALA A 209 -2.13 -11.58 10.99
C ALA A 209 -0.76 -12.23 11.22
N VAL A 210 -0.49 -12.63 12.46
CA VAL A 210 0.76 -13.27 12.86
C VAL A 210 0.56 -14.76 13.00
N PHE A 211 1.19 -15.53 12.13
CA PHE A 211 1.23 -16.98 12.16
C PHE A 211 2.58 -17.47 11.61
N ARG A 212 2.87 -18.74 11.75
CA ARG A 212 4.16 -19.29 11.37
C ARG A 212 4.38 -19.19 9.86
N ASN A 213 5.57 -18.70 9.44
CA ASN A 213 5.99 -18.47 8.06
C ASN A 213 5.09 -17.48 7.28
N ASN A 214 4.44 -16.52 7.97
CA ASN A 214 3.62 -15.50 7.32
C ASN A 214 4.41 -14.50 6.44
N ASP A 215 5.71 -14.66 6.35
CA ASP A 215 6.64 -13.91 5.50
C ASP A 215 6.92 -14.57 4.15
N LEU A 216 6.33 -15.75 3.87
CA LEU A 216 6.48 -16.41 2.57
C LEU A 216 5.89 -15.55 1.44
N PRO A 217 6.63 -15.40 0.31
CA PRO A 217 6.09 -14.78 -0.89
C PRO A 217 4.77 -15.43 -1.34
N GLY A 218 3.75 -14.61 -1.55
CA GLY A 218 2.39 -15.05 -1.85
C GLY A 218 1.41 -14.75 -0.70
N ILE A 219 1.91 -14.38 0.48
CA ILE A 219 1.09 -13.88 1.59
C ILE A 219 1.07 -12.36 1.53
N MET A 220 -0.11 -11.78 1.54
CA MET A 220 -0.29 -10.33 1.46
C MET A 220 -1.55 -9.89 2.20
N LEU A 221 -1.63 -8.61 2.52
CA LEU A 221 -2.82 -8.00 3.08
C LEU A 221 -3.98 -8.01 2.07
N SER A 222 -5.20 -8.09 2.55
CA SER A 222 -6.42 -8.00 1.73
C SER A 222 -6.46 -6.71 0.92
N SER A 223 -6.18 -5.58 1.56
CA SER A 223 -6.09 -4.28 0.89
C SER A 223 -4.99 -4.22 -0.18
N ALA A 224 -3.89 -4.96 -0.01
CA ALA A 224 -2.86 -5.06 -1.04
C ALA A 224 -3.35 -5.84 -2.27
N ALA A 225 -4.05 -6.96 -2.08
CA ALA A 225 -4.65 -7.73 -3.16
C ALA A 225 -5.69 -6.90 -3.95
N GLN A 226 -6.58 -6.20 -3.24
CA GLN A 226 -7.58 -5.32 -3.84
C GLN A 226 -6.93 -4.16 -4.63
N ARG A 227 -5.89 -3.52 -4.09
CA ARG A 227 -5.12 -2.48 -4.80
C ARG A 227 -4.46 -3.02 -6.06
N LEU A 228 -3.86 -4.22 -6.02
CA LEU A 228 -3.30 -4.86 -7.22
C LEU A 228 -4.36 -5.03 -8.31
N ILE A 229 -5.56 -5.47 -7.95
CA ILE A 229 -6.66 -5.68 -8.89
C ILE A 229 -7.18 -4.34 -9.42
N HIS A 230 -7.62 -3.45 -8.54
CA HIS A 230 -8.39 -2.27 -8.92
C HIS A 230 -7.57 -1.07 -9.36
N LEU A 231 -6.35 -0.88 -8.79
CA LEU A 231 -5.51 0.26 -9.13
C LEU A 231 -4.45 -0.09 -10.20
N TYR A 232 -3.98 -1.34 -10.22
CA TYR A 232 -2.88 -1.73 -11.09
C TYR A 232 -3.26 -2.75 -12.17
N GLY A 233 -4.49 -3.29 -12.14
CA GLY A 233 -4.94 -4.29 -13.12
C GLY A 233 -4.15 -5.62 -13.04
N VAL A 234 -3.60 -5.94 -11.88
CA VAL A 234 -2.74 -7.11 -11.66
C VAL A 234 -3.48 -8.16 -10.86
N ARG A 235 -3.59 -9.37 -11.42
CA ARG A 235 -4.11 -10.53 -10.69
C ARG A 235 -3.06 -11.04 -9.68
N PRO A 236 -3.34 -11.04 -8.37
CA PRO A 236 -2.33 -11.35 -7.33
C PRO A 236 -1.91 -12.82 -7.29
N GLY A 237 -2.64 -13.71 -7.96
CA GLY A 237 -2.33 -15.14 -7.97
C GLY A 237 -3.34 -15.93 -8.80
N THR A 238 -3.25 -17.26 -8.76
CA THR A 238 -4.19 -18.17 -9.42
C THR A 238 -5.14 -18.85 -8.44
N THR A 239 -4.69 -19.03 -7.20
CA THR A 239 -5.44 -19.68 -6.13
C THR A 239 -5.20 -18.92 -4.83
N ALA A 240 -6.24 -18.77 -4.00
CA ALA A 240 -6.16 -18.04 -2.74
C ALA A 240 -6.98 -18.72 -1.63
N VAL A 241 -6.55 -18.47 -0.39
CA VAL A 241 -7.34 -18.60 0.84
C VAL A 241 -7.36 -17.20 1.45
N VAL A 242 -8.52 -16.76 1.91
CA VAL A 242 -8.69 -15.46 2.56
C VAL A 242 -8.82 -15.67 4.06
N LEU A 243 -7.96 -15.03 4.86
CA LEU A 243 -8.10 -14.98 6.31
C LEU A 243 -8.85 -13.71 6.69
N ALA A 244 -10.03 -13.86 7.26
CA ALA A 244 -10.94 -12.77 7.61
C ALA A 244 -11.06 -12.60 9.13
N GLY A 245 -10.86 -11.38 9.62
CA GLY A 245 -11.16 -10.98 10.99
C GLY A 245 -12.41 -10.10 11.09
N ASN A 246 -12.89 -9.61 9.96
CA ASN A 246 -14.09 -8.79 9.80
C ASN A 246 -14.71 -9.01 8.42
N ASN A 247 -15.76 -8.28 8.08
CA ASN A 247 -16.48 -8.48 6.82
C ASN A 247 -15.71 -8.00 5.58
N ASP A 248 -14.66 -7.18 5.72
CA ASP A 248 -13.84 -6.72 4.57
C ASP A 248 -13.17 -7.90 3.86
N GLY A 249 -12.87 -8.99 4.59
CA GLY A 249 -12.33 -10.22 4.00
C GLY A 249 -13.24 -10.85 2.96
N TYR A 250 -14.57 -10.76 3.13
CA TYR A 250 -15.53 -11.27 2.14
C TYR A 250 -15.50 -10.44 0.85
N GLY A 251 -15.39 -9.10 0.98
CA GLY A 251 -15.21 -8.21 -0.17
C GLY A 251 -13.96 -8.58 -0.97
N THR A 252 -12.86 -8.84 -0.27
CA THR A 252 -11.61 -9.31 -0.90
C THR A 252 -11.80 -10.66 -1.61
N ALA A 253 -12.54 -11.60 -1.02
CA ALA A 253 -12.82 -12.88 -1.66
C ALA A 253 -13.58 -12.72 -2.98
N LEU A 254 -14.60 -11.83 -3.03
CA LEU A 254 -15.33 -11.52 -4.25
C LEU A 254 -14.45 -10.86 -5.31
N ASP A 255 -13.62 -9.87 -4.93
CA ASP A 255 -12.70 -9.20 -5.85
C ASP A 255 -11.69 -10.18 -6.46
N LEU A 256 -11.18 -11.12 -5.66
CA LEU A 256 -10.30 -12.18 -6.14
C LEU A 256 -11.01 -13.09 -7.15
N ILE A 257 -12.27 -13.49 -6.87
CA ILE A 257 -13.07 -14.33 -7.77
C ILE A 257 -13.32 -13.60 -9.09
N ASP A 258 -13.71 -12.33 -9.03
CA ASP A 258 -13.98 -11.50 -10.20
C ASP A 258 -12.70 -11.27 -11.05
N ALA A 259 -11.52 -11.24 -10.40
CA ALA A 259 -10.23 -11.20 -11.07
C ALA A 259 -9.76 -12.58 -11.63
N GLY A 260 -10.58 -13.63 -11.51
CA GLY A 260 -10.27 -14.97 -12.00
C GLY A 260 -9.32 -15.77 -11.09
N VAL A 261 -9.25 -15.43 -9.82
CA VAL A 261 -8.53 -16.22 -8.81
C VAL A 261 -9.47 -17.28 -8.22
N ASN A 262 -8.99 -18.52 -8.11
CA ASN A 262 -9.74 -19.61 -7.49
C ASN A 262 -9.65 -19.50 -5.96
N VAL A 263 -10.64 -18.90 -5.32
CA VAL A 263 -10.73 -18.81 -3.87
C VAL A 263 -11.19 -20.17 -3.31
N LYS A 264 -10.36 -20.82 -2.51
CA LYS A 264 -10.61 -22.15 -1.96
C LYS A 264 -11.45 -22.14 -0.70
N ALA A 265 -11.22 -21.12 0.15
CA ALA A 265 -11.94 -20.94 1.39
C ALA A 265 -11.76 -19.52 1.93
N VAL A 266 -12.68 -19.13 2.81
CA VAL A 266 -12.49 -18.01 3.73
C VAL A 266 -12.32 -18.62 5.13
N VAL A 267 -11.17 -18.35 5.77
CA VAL A 267 -10.91 -18.73 7.16
C VAL A 267 -11.33 -17.54 8.02
N GLU A 268 -12.41 -17.71 8.77
CA GLU A 268 -13.05 -16.65 9.56
C GLU A 268 -12.68 -16.80 11.04
N LEU A 269 -12.00 -15.80 11.60
CA LEU A 269 -11.55 -15.82 12.99
C LEU A 269 -12.70 -15.80 14.01
N ARG A 270 -13.82 -15.16 13.66
CA ARG A 270 -14.99 -15.04 14.55
C ARG A 270 -15.76 -16.37 14.56
N GLN A 271 -16.20 -16.79 15.74
CA GLN A 271 -17.03 -18.01 15.91
C GLN A 271 -18.44 -17.84 15.37
N GLN A 272 -18.98 -16.63 15.48
CA GLN A 272 -20.35 -16.30 15.07
C GLN A 272 -20.32 -14.97 14.27
N PRO A 273 -19.84 -14.97 13.02
CA PRO A 273 -19.83 -13.78 12.20
C PRO A 273 -21.26 -13.40 11.80
N GLN A 274 -21.54 -12.11 11.73
CA GLN A 274 -22.77 -11.63 11.10
C GLN A 274 -22.52 -11.48 9.60
N TYR A 275 -23.29 -12.21 8.81
CA TYR A 275 -23.21 -12.16 7.36
C TYR A 275 -24.05 -11.02 6.80
N ASP A 276 -23.39 -10.03 6.27
CA ASP A 276 -23.99 -8.97 5.44
C ASP A 276 -24.24 -9.47 4.01
N GLU A 277 -24.62 -8.59 3.12
CA GLU A 277 -24.87 -8.88 1.70
C GLU A 277 -23.61 -9.43 1.01
N VAL A 278 -22.45 -8.83 1.26
CA VAL A 278 -21.16 -9.22 0.67
C VAL A 278 -20.78 -10.64 1.10
N ALA A 279 -20.91 -10.94 2.40
CA ALA A 279 -20.62 -12.27 2.93
C ALA A 279 -21.59 -13.33 2.36
N ARG A 280 -22.88 -12.99 2.21
CA ARG A 280 -23.87 -13.89 1.57
C ARG A 280 -23.52 -14.17 0.12
N ALA A 281 -23.07 -13.16 -0.64
CA ALA A 281 -22.64 -13.36 -2.02
C ALA A 281 -21.45 -14.33 -2.14
N VAL A 282 -20.54 -14.39 -1.14
CA VAL A 282 -19.47 -15.40 -1.08
C VAL A 282 -20.04 -16.81 -0.85
N ILE A 283 -21.01 -16.93 0.06
CA ILE A 283 -21.70 -18.21 0.34
C ILE A 283 -22.43 -18.71 -0.90
N ASP A 284 -23.16 -17.83 -1.59
CA ASP A 284 -23.94 -18.17 -2.81
C ASP A 284 -23.05 -18.63 -3.96
N LYS A 285 -21.77 -18.19 -3.99
CA LYS A 285 -20.75 -18.69 -4.92
C LYS A 285 -20.19 -20.06 -4.51
N GLY A 286 -20.66 -20.64 -3.41
CA GLY A 286 -20.24 -21.97 -2.93
C GLY A 286 -18.84 -22.00 -2.31
N ILE A 287 -18.31 -20.87 -1.86
CA ILE A 287 -17.01 -20.81 -1.20
C ILE A 287 -17.17 -21.25 0.26
N PRO A 288 -16.40 -22.24 0.75
CA PRO A 288 -16.43 -22.65 2.13
C PRO A 288 -15.99 -21.52 3.07
N ILE A 289 -16.70 -21.36 4.20
CA ILE A 289 -16.34 -20.44 5.27
C ILE A 289 -16.07 -21.25 6.53
N GLU A 290 -14.83 -21.29 6.98
CA GLU A 290 -14.38 -21.98 8.18
C GLU A 290 -14.39 -21.02 9.37
N THR A 291 -15.48 -21.00 10.14
CA THR A 291 -15.68 -20.08 11.26
C THR A 291 -14.95 -20.52 12.52
N GLY A 292 -14.54 -19.54 13.36
CA GLY A 292 -13.80 -19.80 14.60
C GLY A 292 -12.44 -20.44 14.38
N SER A 293 -11.87 -20.26 13.18
CA SER A 293 -10.65 -20.90 12.71
C SER A 293 -9.57 -19.85 12.42
N ALA A 294 -8.32 -20.24 12.56
CA ALA A 294 -7.17 -19.39 12.26
C ALA A 294 -6.14 -20.18 11.47
N VAL A 295 -5.39 -19.49 10.63
CA VAL A 295 -4.22 -20.09 9.98
C VAL A 295 -3.10 -20.25 11.01
N TYR A 296 -2.61 -21.46 11.18
CA TYR A 296 -1.51 -21.79 12.09
C TYR A 296 -0.15 -21.64 11.42
N GLU A 297 0.00 -22.16 10.21
CA GLU A 297 1.26 -22.19 9.48
C GLU A 297 1.05 -22.04 7.97
N ALA A 298 1.97 -21.33 7.33
CA ALA A 298 2.10 -21.34 5.87
C ALA A 298 3.22 -22.29 5.45
N LEU A 299 2.94 -23.11 4.46
CA LEU A 299 3.87 -24.11 3.93
C LEU A 299 4.35 -23.69 2.54
N ALA A 300 5.66 -23.74 2.33
CA ALA A 300 6.22 -23.49 1.02
C ALA A 300 5.86 -24.59 0.03
N ALA A 301 5.64 -24.24 -1.23
CA ALA A 301 5.48 -25.22 -2.29
C ALA A 301 6.73 -26.12 -2.42
N PRO A 302 6.60 -27.41 -2.71
CA PRO A 302 7.72 -28.34 -2.77
C PRO A 302 8.86 -27.83 -3.67
N GLY A 303 10.05 -27.66 -3.10
CA GLY A 303 11.23 -27.16 -3.80
C GLY A 303 11.17 -25.69 -4.22
N LYS A 304 10.27 -24.88 -3.62
CA LYS A 304 10.06 -23.47 -3.89
C LYS A 304 10.15 -22.63 -2.62
N ASN A 305 10.37 -21.33 -2.76
CA ASN A 305 10.42 -20.36 -1.67
C ASN A 305 9.18 -19.44 -1.67
N HIS A 306 8.05 -19.92 -2.16
CA HIS A 306 6.78 -19.22 -2.14
C HIS A 306 5.68 -20.11 -1.57
N LEU A 307 4.57 -19.49 -1.18
CA LEU A 307 3.43 -20.15 -0.59
C LEU A 307 2.90 -21.29 -1.47
N GLY A 308 2.71 -22.46 -0.88
CA GLY A 308 2.08 -23.63 -1.47
C GLY A 308 0.73 -23.94 -0.87
N SER A 309 0.63 -23.89 0.46
CA SER A 309 -0.60 -24.15 1.23
C SER A 309 -0.58 -23.45 2.58
N VAL A 310 -1.72 -23.44 3.25
CA VAL A 310 -1.88 -23.02 4.66
C VAL A 310 -2.55 -24.10 5.45
N GLU A 311 -2.21 -24.20 6.75
CA GLU A 311 -2.80 -25.10 7.74
C GLU A 311 -3.45 -24.33 8.86
#